data_e303eb069cfef6c316b286f45ff15f8f
#
_entry.id   e303eb069cfef6c316b286f45ff15f8f
#
_cell.length_a   1.000
_cell.length_b   1.000
_cell.length_c   1.000
_cell.angle_alpha   90.00
_cell.angle_beta   90.00
_cell.angle_gamma   90.00
#
_symmetry.space_group_name_H-M   'P 1'
#
loop_
_entity.id
_entity.type
_entity.pdbx_description
1 polymer ?
#
loop_
_entity_poly.entity_id
_entity_poly.type
_entity_poly.pdbx_seq_one_letter_code
_entity_poly.pdbx_strand_id
1 'polypeptide(L)'
;MPGCYSPKMNRGFLYGDGFFESIRIVNGIAPLLRFHTERIIDAFCIYQMTHSFDIHEVLQKSVDKYHTDGILRINFYRDGKGKYLPETDNVVFDYAFTPTSSVFFLPESSDLQSSLASAPQFHGNIGIYLEPKPNVPWMTVKTLSSAFYVFAAKYKQQNELDYLLIQNSEGEICEELVSNLLLQIGDKLIVPNRNCGGVNGATLRYLLSKYGTQLTEEIVTLSDVESATAIYSCKGSIGVSQIK
;
A
#
# COMPACT_ATOMS: atom_id res chain seq x y z
N MET A 1 34.84 12.20 -14.85
CA MET A 1 33.38 12.17 -15.07
C MET A 1 32.84 11.05 -14.24
N PRO A 2 31.83 11.23 -13.36
CA PRO A 2 31.21 10.11 -12.67
C PRO A 2 30.57 9.22 -13.73
N GLY A 3 30.82 7.93 -13.68
CA GLY A 3 30.32 6.95 -14.65
C GLY A 3 28.81 7.05 -14.77
N CYS A 4 28.33 7.19 -15.99
CA CYS A 4 26.91 7.13 -16.31
C CYS A 4 26.43 5.72 -15.98
N TYR A 5 25.84 5.55 -14.79
CA TYR A 5 25.12 4.33 -14.45
C TYR A 5 23.86 4.31 -15.32
N SER A 6 23.93 3.62 -16.45
CA SER A 6 22.74 3.37 -17.25
C SER A 6 21.88 2.38 -16.48
N PRO A 7 20.75 2.79 -15.87
CA PRO A 7 19.85 1.83 -15.27
C PRO A 7 19.43 0.86 -16.38
N LYS A 8 19.36 -0.42 -16.03
CA LYS A 8 18.92 -1.45 -16.99
C LYS A 8 17.52 -1.05 -17.46
N MET A 9 17.41 -0.65 -18.73
CA MET A 9 16.16 -0.18 -19.34
C MET A 9 15.20 -1.37 -19.41
N ASN A 10 14.26 -1.46 -18.48
CA ASN A 10 13.22 -2.47 -18.45
C ASN A 10 11.83 -1.83 -18.64
N ARG A 11 10.82 -2.63 -18.87
CA ARG A 11 9.46 -2.16 -19.14
C ARG A 11 8.83 -1.42 -17.94
N GLY A 12 9.18 -1.83 -16.72
CA GLY A 12 8.76 -1.12 -15.49
C GLY A 12 9.26 0.32 -15.48
N PHE A 13 10.52 0.55 -15.88
CA PHE A 13 11.10 1.89 -15.98
C PHE A 13 10.51 2.69 -17.15
N LEU A 14 10.38 2.07 -18.34
CA LEU A 14 9.97 2.75 -19.58
C LEU A 14 8.48 3.10 -19.61
N TYR A 15 7.63 2.23 -19.08
CA TYR A 15 6.17 2.31 -19.25
C TYR A 15 5.40 2.21 -17.95
N GLY A 16 6.07 1.99 -16.81
CA GLY A 16 5.39 1.64 -15.57
C GLY A 16 4.66 0.30 -15.63
N ASP A 17 5.08 -0.61 -16.56
CA ASP A 17 4.45 -1.91 -16.80
C ASP A 17 4.84 -2.90 -15.72
N GLY A 18 4.21 -2.74 -14.55
CA GLY A 18 4.48 -3.53 -13.37
C GLY A 18 3.93 -2.93 -12.07
N PHE A 19 4.27 -3.59 -10.98
CA PHE A 19 3.85 -3.20 -9.64
C PHE A 19 4.96 -3.51 -8.62
N PHE A 20 4.79 -3.06 -7.39
CA PHE A 20 5.78 -3.29 -6.34
C PHE A 20 5.15 -3.69 -5.01
N GLU A 21 5.95 -4.31 -4.16
CA GLU A 21 5.66 -4.55 -2.75
C GLU A 21 6.67 -3.87 -1.84
N SER A 22 6.21 -3.54 -0.63
CA SER A 22 7.06 -3.04 0.45
C SER A 22 6.72 -3.86 1.69
N ILE A 23 7.56 -4.83 1.98
CA ILE A 23 7.35 -5.83 3.02
C ILE A 23 8.16 -5.43 4.25
N ARG A 24 7.51 -5.21 5.37
CA ARG A 24 8.18 -4.97 6.65
C ARG A 24 8.76 -6.28 7.18
N ILE A 25 10.02 -6.24 7.57
CA ILE A 25 10.71 -7.30 8.32
C ILE A 25 10.94 -6.78 9.75
N VAL A 26 10.54 -7.55 10.74
CA VAL A 26 10.71 -7.29 12.17
C VAL A 26 11.34 -8.52 12.79
N ASN A 27 12.52 -8.38 13.39
CA ASN A 27 13.27 -9.50 13.98
C ASN A 27 13.43 -10.71 13.02
N GLY A 28 13.69 -10.44 11.73
CA GLY A 28 13.87 -11.48 10.72
C GLY A 28 12.57 -12.11 10.20
N ILE A 29 11.40 -11.63 10.62
CA ILE A 29 10.08 -12.16 10.24
C ILE A 29 9.31 -11.09 9.47
N ALA A 30 8.55 -11.47 8.45
CA ALA A 30 7.61 -10.60 7.75
C ALA A 30 6.18 -10.88 8.25
N PRO A 31 5.63 -10.09 9.21
CA PRO A 31 4.35 -10.42 9.86
C PRO A 31 3.15 -10.45 8.91
N LEU A 32 3.21 -9.72 7.81
CA LEU A 32 2.14 -9.63 6.80
C LEU A 32 2.45 -10.41 5.52
N LEU A 33 3.43 -11.35 5.53
CA LEU A 33 3.89 -12.04 4.32
C LEU A 33 2.76 -12.70 3.53
N ARG A 34 1.83 -13.37 4.22
CA ARG A 34 0.64 -13.98 3.61
C ARG A 34 -0.17 -12.95 2.81
N PHE A 35 -0.46 -11.79 3.39
CA PHE A 35 -1.29 -10.75 2.76
C PHE A 35 -0.56 -10.03 1.61
N HIS A 36 0.76 -9.94 1.67
CA HIS A 36 1.60 -9.52 0.55
C HIS A 36 1.54 -10.52 -0.59
N THR A 37 1.64 -11.83 -0.30
CA THR A 37 1.52 -12.89 -1.30
C THR A 37 0.16 -12.84 -2.02
N GLU A 38 -0.94 -12.75 -1.26
CA GLU A 38 -2.29 -12.62 -1.82
C GLU A 38 -2.41 -11.42 -2.75
N ARG A 39 -1.89 -10.24 -2.35
CA ARG A 39 -1.94 -9.03 -3.16
C ARG A 39 -1.09 -9.12 -4.43
N ILE A 40 0.06 -9.79 -4.39
CA ILE A 40 0.89 -10.06 -5.57
C ILE A 40 0.15 -10.94 -6.57
N ILE A 41 -0.54 -11.98 -6.10
CA ILE A 41 -1.35 -12.85 -6.96
C ILE A 41 -2.44 -12.04 -7.66
N ASP A 42 -3.18 -11.20 -6.92
CA ASP A 42 -4.18 -10.31 -7.52
C ASP A 42 -3.56 -9.36 -8.55
N ALA A 43 -2.38 -8.81 -8.25
CA ALA A 43 -1.70 -7.91 -9.16
C ALA A 43 -1.27 -8.61 -10.46
N PHE A 44 -0.80 -9.86 -10.40
CA PHE A 44 -0.50 -10.63 -11.61
C PHE A 44 -1.75 -10.86 -12.48
N CYS A 45 -2.88 -11.14 -11.86
CA CYS A 45 -4.16 -11.26 -12.58
C CYS A 45 -4.55 -9.94 -13.24
N ILE A 46 -4.49 -8.81 -12.51
CA ILE A 46 -4.84 -7.48 -13.02
C ILE A 46 -3.93 -7.07 -14.19
N TYR A 47 -2.63 -7.31 -14.07
CA TYR A 47 -1.65 -6.99 -15.12
C TYR A 47 -1.57 -8.04 -16.22
N GLN A 48 -2.32 -9.17 -16.11
CA GLN A 48 -2.25 -10.29 -17.04
C GLN A 48 -0.80 -10.80 -17.24
N MET A 49 -0.06 -10.88 -16.13
CA MET A 49 1.32 -11.37 -16.13
C MET A 49 1.38 -12.84 -15.76
N THR A 50 2.33 -13.56 -16.36
CA THR A 50 2.61 -14.97 -16.08
C THR A 50 3.95 -15.13 -15.35
N HIS A 51 4.03 -16.08 -14.44
CA HIS A 51 5.26 -16.41 -13.72
C HIS A 51 5.49 -17.91 -13.66
N SER A 52 6.75 -18.33 -13.65
CA SER A 52 7.17 -19.75 -13.57
C SER A 52 7.70 -20.14 -12.20
N PHE A 53 7.60 -19.26 -11.19
CA PHE A 53 8.11 -19.46 -9.85
C PHE A 53 6.97 -19.45 -8.82
N ASP A 54 7.21 -20.10 -7.69
CA ASP A 54 6.33 -19.99 -6.51
C ASP A 54 6.56 -18.66 -5.82
N ILE A 55 5.52 -17.83 -5.73
CA ILE A 55 5.59 -16.47 -5.18
C ILE A 55 5.91 -16.53 -3.69
N HIS A 56 5.27 -17.43 -2.95
CA HIS A 56 5.50 -17.56 -1.52
C HIS A 56 6.95 -17.95 -1.23
N GLU A 57 7.48 -18.91 -1.99
CA GLU A 57 8.87 -19.34 -1.87
C GLU A 57 9.87 -18.22 -2.19
N VAL A 58 9.60 -17.44 -3.25
CA VAL A 58 10.44 -16.27 -3.62
C VAL A 58 10.43 -15.23 -2.53
N LEU A 59 9.27 -14.90 -1.96
CA LEU A 59 9.15 -13.93 -0.88
C LEU A 59 9.85 -14.42 0.38
N GLN A 60 9.59 -15.67 0.80
CA GLN A 60 10.21 -16.25 1.99
C GLN A 60 11.74 -16.27 1.87
N LYS A 61 12.28 -16.78 0.77
CA LYS A 61 13.73 -16.75 0.52
C LYS A 61 14.32 -15.35 0.47
N SER A 62 13.53 -14.35 0.06
CA SER A 62 13.97 -12.96 0.05
C SER A 62 13.99 -12.36 1.45
N VAL A 63 13.01 -12.70 2.30
CA VAL A 63 12.93 -12.30 3.71
C VAL A 63 14.05 -12.93 4.52
N ASP A 64 14.30 -14.24 4.34
CA ASP A 64 15.29 -15.01 5.09
C ASP A 64 16.73 -14.50 4.95
N LYS A 65 17.00 -13.65 3.95
CA LYS A 65 18.31 -12.98 3.78
C LYS A 65 18.58 -11.88 4.80
N TYR A 66 17.53 -11.39 5.49
CA TYR A 66 17.63 -10.22 6.34
C TYR A 66 17.17 -10.55 7.76
N HIS A 67 18.11 -10.40 8.71
CA HIS A 67 17.88 -10.65 10.14
C HIS A 67 17.67 -9.38 10.96
N THR A 68 17.72 -8.24 10.31
CA THR A 68 17.53 -6.92 10.93
C THR A 68 16.20 -6.31 10.49
N ASP A 69 15.69 -5.40 11.30
CA ASP A 69 14.49 -4.65 10.99
C ASP A 69 14.66 -3.80 9.74
N GLY A 70 13.70 -3.87 8.84
CA GLY A 70 13.77 -3.12 7.60
C GLY A 70 12.57 -3.27 6.70
N ILE A 71 12.68 -2.70 5.53
CA ILE A 71 11.68 -2.79 4.47
C ILE A 71 12.33 -3.44 3.25
N LEU A 72 11.81 -4.59 2.87
CA LEU A 72 12.13 -5.27 1.62
C LEU A 72 11.18 -4.74 0.53
N ARG A 73 11.71 -3.98 -0.44
CA ARG A 73 10.98 -3.59 -1.64
C ARG A 73 11.25 -4.59 -2.73
N ILE A 74 10.20 -5.12 -3.34
CA ILE A 74 10.28 -6.00 -4.52
C ILE A 74 9.48 -5.33 -5.63
N ASN A 75 10.10 -5.17 -6.81
CA ASN A 75 9.45 -4.67 -8.01
C ASN A 75 9.23 -5.84 -8.96
N PHE A 76 8.01 -6.03 -9.43
CA PHE A 76 7.64 -7.00 -10.46
C PHE A 76 7.29 -6.24 -11.72
N TYR A 77 7.88 -6.61 -12.83
CA TYR A 77 7.61 -5.97 -14.12
C TYR A 77 7.70 -6.99 -15.24
N ARG A 78 6.98 -6.70 -16.31
CA ARG A 78 6.95 -7.55 -17.49
C ARG A 78 8.32 -7.58 -18.16
N ASP A 79 8.77 -8.75 -18.55
CA ASP A 79 10.02 -8.95 -19.29
C ASP A 79 9.88 -8.59 -20.79
N GLY A 80 10.98 -8.67 -21.50
CA GLY A 80 11.03 -8.49 -22.96
C GLY A 80 11.07 -7.03 -23.41
N LYS A 81 10.90 -6.89 -24.70
CA LYS A 81 10.94 -5.62 -25.44
C LYS A 81 9.52 -5.22 -25.88
N GLY A 82 9.45 -4.48 -26.96
CA GLY A 82 8.22 -3.92 -27.52
C GLY A 82 7.94 -2.52 -26.98
N LYS A 83 7.03 -1.80 -27.65
CA LYS A 83 6.55 -0.50 -27.20
C LYS A 83 5.41 -0.70 -26.19
N TYR A 84 4.21 -0.24 -26.48
CA TYR A 84 3.05 -0.43 -25.59
C TYR A 84 2.59 -1.88 -25.57
N LEU A 85 2.67 -2.60 -26.71
CA LEU A 85 2.41 -4.04 -26.74
C LEU A 85 3.69 -4.79 -26.34
N PRO A 86 3.67 -5.57 -25.25
CA PRO A 86 4.82 -6.39 -24.85
C PRO A 86 4.99 -7.60 -25.76
N GLU A 87 6.22 -8.11 -25.86
CA GLU A 87 6.53 -9.34 -26.60
C GLU A 87 6.22 -10.62 -25.80
N THR A 88 6.10 -10.50 -24.49
CA THR A 88 5.82 -11.61 -23.58
C THR A 88 5.04 -11.12 -22.36
N ASP A 89 4.29 -12.00 -21.73
CA ASP A 89 3.61 -11.75 -20.44
C ASP A 89 4.42 -12.26 -19.24
N ASN A 90 5.60 -12.82 -19.47
CA ASN A 90 6.46 -13.30 -18.40
C ASN A 90 6.91 -12.16 -17.51
N VAL A 91 6.92 -12.40 -16.20
CA VAL A 91 7.37 -11.45 -15.20
C VAL A 91 8.82 -11.74 -14.77
N VAL A 92 9.53 -10.67 -14.52
CA VAL A 92 10.82 -10.66 -13.82
C VAL A 92 10.71 -9.73 -12.61
N PHE A 93 11.62 -9.87 -11.65
CA PHE A 93 11.62 -9.04 -10.47
C PHE A 93 13.02 -8.65 -10.02
N ASP A 94 13.12 -7.53 -9.34
CA ASP A 94 14.28 -7.11 -8.56
C ASP A 94 13.83 -6.72 -7.15
N TYR A 95 14.79 -6.63 -6.24
CA TYR A 95 14.50 -6.20 -4.88
C TYR A 95 15.64 -5.40 -4.26
N ALA A 96 15.27 -4.56 -3.28
CA ALA A 96 16.17 -3.81 -2.44
C ALA A 96 15.71 -3.87 -1.00
N PHE A 97 16.66 -3.87 -0.05
CA PHE A 97 16.38 -3.81 1.37
C PHE A 97 16.88 -2.49 1.96
N THR A 98 16.06 -1.88 2.79
CA THR A 98 16.40 -0.65 3.51
C THR A 98 16.17 -0.89 5.01
N PRO A 99 17.22 -0.86 5.84
CA PRO A 99 17.07 -0.92 7.28
C PRO A 99 16.20 0.21 7.83
N THR A 100 15.40 -0.06 8.85
CA THR A 100 14.59 0.95 9.53
C THR A 100 14.35 0.58 10.98
N SER A 101 14.37 1.58 11.86
CA SER A 101 14.02 1.48 13.28
C SER A 101 12.61 2.00 13.58
N SER A 102 11.80 2.29 12.53
CA SER A 102 10.44 2.78 12.74
C SER A 102 9.59 1.75 13.48
N VAL A 103 8.70 2.23 14.34
CA VAL A 103 7.74 1.38 15.08
C VAL A 103 6.88 0.62 14.08
N PHE A 104 6.61 -0.65 14.41
CA PHE A 104 5.65 -1.48 13.70
C PHE A 104 4.63 -2.02 14.68
N PHE A 105 3.34 -1.78 14.41
CA PHE A 105 2.26 -2.19 15.29
C PHE A 105 1.13 -2.85 14.51
N LEU A 106 0.71 -4.02 14.98
CA LEU A 106 -0.51 -4.70 14.52
C LEU A 106 -1.42 -4.96 15.73
N PRO A 107 -2.73 -4.72 15.62
CA PRO A 107 -3.69 -5.11 16.66
C PRO A 107 -3.68 -6.64 16.85
N GLU A 108 -3.56 -7.12 18.08
CA GLU A 108 -3.45 -8.56 18.38
C GLU A 108 -4.59 -9.12 19.25
N SER A 109 -5.20 -8.31 20.12
CA SER A 109 -6.33 -8.78 20.96
C SER A 109 -7.55 -9.16 20.11
N SER A 110 -8.51 -9.86 20.71
CA SER A 110 -9.76 -10.22 20.03
C SER A 110 -10.70 -9.03 19.80
N ASP A 111 -10.54 -7.97 20.57
CA ASP A 111 -11.28 -6.72 20.42
C ASP A 111 -10.41 -5.67 19.73
N LEU A 112 -10.85 -5.25 18.55
CA LEU A 112 -10.09 -4.31 17.72
C LEU A 112 -10.03 -2.93 18.36
N GLN A 113 -11.13 -2.42 18.91
CA GLN A 113 -11.18 -1.08 19.49
C GLN A 113 -10.22 -0.94 20.68
N SER A 114 -10.21 -1.93 21.58
CA SER A 114 -9.24 -1.97 22.68
C SER A 114 -7.80 -2.07 22.19
N SER A 115 -7.54 -2.85 21.13
CA SER A 115 -6.21 -2.93 20.52
C SER A 115 -5.76 -1.60 19.94
N LEU A 116 -6.65 -0.88 19.25
CA LEU A 116 -6.36 0.41 18.63
C LEU A 116 -5.98 1.50 19.63
N ALA A 117 -6.45 1.40 20.88
CA ALA A 117 -6.04 2.32 21.96
C ALA A 117 -4.53 2.30 22.24
N SER A 118 -3.83 1.21 21.84
CA SER A 118 -2.37 1.08 21.96
C SER A 118 -1.62 1.42 20.68
N ALA A 119 -2.32 1.86 19.63
CA ALA A 119 -1.69 2.22 18.37
C ALA A 119 -0.78 3.45 18.54
N PRO A 120 0.41 3.47 17.90
CA PRO A 120 1.26 4.66 17.89
C PRO A 120 0.49 5.86 17.34
N GLN A 121 0.69 7.03 17.96
CA GLN A 121 0.01 8.27 17.60
C GLN A 121 0.96 9.19 16.85
N PHE A 122 0.57 9.61 15.64
CA PHE A 122 1.30 10.53 14.78
C PHE A 122 0.32 11.58 14.24
N HIS A 123 -0.18 12.43 15.14
CA HIS A 123 -1.14 13.48 14.77
C HIS A 123 -0.49 14.52 13.85
N GLY A 124 -1.28 15.03 12.92
CA GLY A 124 -0.81 16.05 11.98
C GLY A 124 -1.92 16.66 11.14
N ASN A 125 -1.55 17.62 10.29
CA ASN A 125 -2.48 18.29 9.40
C ASN A 125 -2.92 17.36 8.27
N ILE A 126 -4.22 17.16 8.16
CA ILE A 126 -4.83 16.31 7.14
C ILE A 126 -5.46 17.20 6.07
N GLY A 127 -5.10 17.00 4.80
CA GLY A 127 -5.73 17.65 3.67
C GLY A 127 -6.29 16.66 2.66
N ILE A 128 -6.93 17.17 1.61
CA ILE A 128 -7.49 16.38 0.52
C ILE A 128 -6.80 16.76 -0.78
N TYR A 129 -6.45 15.76 -1.59
CA TYR A 129 -5.94 15.98 -2.93
C TYR A 129 -7.08 16.34 -3.87
N LEU A 130 -6.90 17.45 -4.59
CA LEU A 130 -7.97 18.03 -5.41
C LEU A 130 -8.23 17.22 -6.70
N GLU A 131 -7.17 16.59 -7.25
CA GLU A 131 -7.30 15.75 -8.44
C GLU A 131 -7.83 14.36 -8.06
N PRO A 132 -8.94 13.91 -8.67
CA PRO A 132 -9.50 12.62 -8.34
C PRO A 132 -8.61 11.47 -8.84
N LYS A 133 -8.49 10.43 -8.02
CA LYS A 133 -7.82 9.19 -8.43
C LYS A 133 -8.66 8.44 -9.46
N PRO A 134 -8.07 8.03 -10.59
CA PRO A 134 -8.77 7.16 -11.53
C PRO A 134 -9.17 5.83 -10.87
N ASN A 135 -10.45 5.48 -10.94
CA ASN A 135 -10.94 4.19 -10.44
C ASN A 135 -10.82 3.12 -11.55
N VAL A 136 -9.60 2.61 -11.73
CA VAL A 136 -9.26 1.58 -12.73
C VAL A 136 -8.51 0.43 -12.07
N PRO A 137 -8.66 -0.83 -12.54
CA PRO A 137 -8.12 -2.01 -11.84
C PRO A 137 -6.62 -1.92 -11.54
N TRP A 138 -5.79 -1.45 -12.47
CA TRP A 138 -4.34 -1.37 -12.29
C TRP A 138 -3.90 -0.28 -11.28
N MET A 139 -4.79 0.62 -10.85
CA MET A 139 -4.55 1.57 -9.75
C MET A 139 -4.98 1.05 -8.37
N THR A 140 -5.65 -0.10 -8.30
CA THR A 140 -5.99 -0.73 -7.00
C THR A 140 -4.86 -1.59 -6.43
N VAL A 141 -3.75 -1.70 -7.15
CA VAL A 141 -2.49 -2.32 -6.72
C VAL A 141 -1.37 -1.28 -6.61
N LYS A 142 -0.24 -1.65 -6.05
CA LYS A 142 0.92 -0.74 -5.92
C LYS A 142 1.67 -0.62 -7.27
N THR A 143 1.04 0.04 -8.22
CA THR A 143 1.55 0.20 -9.60
C THR A 143 2.90 0.93 -9.67
N LEU A 144 3.75 0.55 -10.62
CA LEU A 144 4.94 1.33 -11.01
C LEU A 144 4.57 2.58 -11.81
N SER A 145 3.37 2.64 -12.42
CA SER A 145 2.79 3.85 -13.03
C SER A 145 2.33 4.84 -11.96
N SER A 146 3.27 5.32 -11.14
CA SER A 146 2.99 6.05 -9.90
C SER A 146 2.98 7.59 -10.05
N ALA A 147 2.91 8.14 -11.27
CA ALA A 147 2.93 9.58 -11.51
C ALA A 147 1.84 10.34 -10.71
N PHE A 148 0.62 9.79 -10.63
CA PHE A 148 -0.46 10.35 -9.82
C PHE A 148 -0.01 10.59 -8.36
N TYR A 149 0.57 9.57 -7.73
CA TYR A 149 1.04 9.67 -6.33
C TYR A 149 2.23 10.61 -6.16
N VAL A 150 3.08 10.74 -7.18
CA VAL A 150 4.20 11.71 -7.17
C VAL A 150 3.66 13.14 -7.18
N PHE A 151 2.66 13.46 -8.02
CA PHE A 151 2.03 14.78 -8.02
C PHE A 151 1.26 15.05 -6.73
N ALA A 152 0.53 14.08 -6.21
CA ALA A 152 -0.15 14.17 -4.92
C ALA A 152 0.85 14.43 -3.77
N ALA A 153 2.00 13.74 -3.76
CA ALA A 153 3.05 13.98 -2.77
C ALA A 153 3.65 15.39 -2.86
N LYS A 154 3.82 15.92 -4.07
CA LYS A 154 4.25 17.31 -4.27
C LYS A 154 3.21 18.32 -3.76
N TYR A 155 1.93 18.07 -4.04
CA TYR A 155 0.85 18.90 -3.51
C TYR A 155 0.84 18.89 -1.97
N LYS A 156 0.96 17.71 -1.36
CA LYS A 156 1.08 17.53 0.09
C LYS A 156 2.21 18.39 0.66
N GLN A 157 3.40 18.33 0.07
CA GLN A 157 4.57 19.09 0.49
C GLN A 157 4.34 20.62 0.35
N GLN A 158 3.78 21.06 -0.77
CA GLN A 158 3.53 22.50 -1.04
C GLN A 158 2.51 23.13 -0.09
N ASN A 159 1.58 22.32 0.44
CA ASN A 159 0.55 22.76 1.39
C ASN A 159 0.89 22.43 2.85
N GLU A 160 2.13 22.00 3.14
CA GLU A 160 2.61 21.69 4.49
C GLU A 160 1.72 20.70 5.25
N LEU A 161 1.18 19.71 4.54
CA LEU A 161 0.32 18.69 5.11
C LEU A 161 1.14 17.49 5.61
N ASP A 162 0.71 16.88 6.71
CA ASP A 162 1.29 15.64 7.22
C ASP A 162 0.64 14.42 6.58
N TYR A 163 -0.64 14.51 6.25
CA TYR A 163 -1.44 13.47 5.60
C TYR A 163 -2.26 14.05 4.45
N LEU A 164 -2.45 13.25 3.41
CA LEU A 164 -3.22 13.67 2.24
C LEU A 164 -4.22 12.58 1.87
N LEU A 165 -5.50 12.88 2.02
CA LEU A 165 -6.57 12.00 1.62
C LEU A 165 -6.76 12.06 0.10
N ILE A 166 -6.98 10.90 -0.48
CA ILE A 166 -7.22 10.70 -1.91
C ILE A 166 -8.68 10.33 -2.10
N GLN A 167 -9.35 11.02 -3.01
CA GLN A 167 -10.73 10.77 -3.40
C GLN A 167 -10.83 10.29 -4.86
N ASN A 168 -11.93 9.63 -5.21
CA ASN A 168 -12.29 9.31 -6.59
C ASN A 168 -13.13 10.41 -7.24
N SER A 169 -13.60 10.19 -8.47
CA SER A 169 -14.43 11.17 -9.22
C SER A 169 -15.80 11.42 -8.61
N GLU A 170 -16.30 10.49 -7.80
CA GLU A 170 -17.58 10.60 -7.08
C GLU A 170 -17.44 11.35 -5.74
N GLY A 171 -16.22 11.75 -5.35
CA GLY A 171 -15.93 12.41 -4.09
C GLY A 171 -15.83 11.45 -2.89
N GLU A 172 -15.75 10.14 -3.14
CA GLU A 172 -15.55 9.15 -2.11
C GLU A 172 -14.06 9.09 -1.70
N ILE A 173 -13.78 9.11 -0.41
CA ILE A 173 -12.43 8.97 0.12
C ILE A 173 -11.98 7.52 -0.01
N CYS A 174 -10.91 7.30 -0.78
CA CYS A 174 -10.42 5.96 -1.11
C CYS A 174 -9.31 5.50 -0.15
N GLU A 175 -8.37 6.39 0.15
CA GLU A 175 -7.15 6.07 0.89
C GLU A 175 -6.44 7.34 1.35
N GLU A 176 -5.42 7.22 2.20
CA GLU A 176 -4.39 8.24 2.39
C GLU A 176 -3.27 7.98 1.37
N LEU A 177 -2.51 8.99 0.99
CA LEU A 177 -1.49 8.97 -0.06
C LEU A 177 -0.61 7.71 -0.09
N VAL A 178 -0.30 7.13 1.06
CA VAL A 178 0.61 5.98 1.20
C VAL A 178 0.06 4.84 2.06
N SER A 179 -1.21 4.94 2.51
CA SER A 179 -1.85 3.97 3.41
C SER A 179 -3.35 3.84 3.15
N ASN A 180 -3.96 2.76 3.62
CA ASN A 180 -5.41 2.72 3.75
C ASN A 180 -5.84 3.44 5.02
N LEU A 181 -7.13 3.73 5.11
CA LEU A 181 -7.76 4.40 6.24
C LEU A 181 -8.63 3.42 7.03
N LEU A 182 -8.69 3.66 8.34
CA LEU A 182 -9.69 3.14 9.24
C LEU A 182 -10.21 4.32 10.06
N LEU A 183 -11.51 4.55 10.06
CA LEU A 183 -12.17 5.64 10.77
C LEU A 183 -12.94 5.08 11.96
N GLN A 184 -12.89 5.79 13.09
CA GLN A 184 -13.80 5.56 14.21
C GLN A 184 -14.84 6.67 14.22
N ILE A 185 -16.12 6.30 14.06
CA ILE A 185 -17.26 7.21 14.11
C ILE A 185 -18.25 6.67 15.15
N GLY A 186 -18.29 7.31 16.31
CA GLY A 186 -18.97 6.75 17.48
C GLY A 186 -18.38 5.39 17.86
N ASP A 187 -19.23 4.36 17.93
CA ASP A 187 -18.82 2.99 18.26
C ASP A 187 -18.47 2.16 17.00
N LYS A 188 -18.58 2.74 15.82
CA LYS A 188 -18.30 2.04 14.56
C LYS A 188 -16.85 2.22 14.13
N LEU A 189 -16.28 1.15 13.59
CA LEU A 189 -15.00 1.13 12.88
C LEU A 189 -15.26 0.90 11.40
N ILE A 190 -14.96 1.90 10.59
CA ILE A 190 -15.31 1.96 9.16
C ILE A 190 -14.03 2.01 8.33
N VAL A 191 -13.99 1.24 7.26
CA VAL A 191 -12.96 1.35 6.22
C VAL A 191 -13.60 1.74 4.89
N PRO A 192 -12.93 2.55 4.04
CA PRO A 192 -13.43 2.87 2.71
C PRO A 192 -13.74 1.61 1.93
N ASN A 193 -14.91 1.58 1.27
CA ASN A 193 -15.32 0.48 0.42
C ASN A 193 -14.27 0.23 -0.67
N ARG A 194 -13.90 -1.03 -0.88
CA ARG A 194 -12.87 -1.40 -1.88
C ARG A 194 -13.20 -1.00 -3.31
N ASN A 195 -14.49 -0.79 -3.62
CA ASN A 195 -14.93 -0.33 -4.95
C ASN A 195 -14.66 1.15 -5.21
N CYS A 196 -14.28 1.94 -4.19
CA CYS A 196 -13.89 3.35 -4.37
C CYS A 196 -12.58 3.52 -5.16
N GLY A 197 -11.82 2.43 -5.40
CA GLY A 197 -10.58 2.45 -6.16
C GLY A 197 -9.31 2.62 -5.31
N GLY A 198 -9.39 2.52 -3.99
CA GLY A 198 -8.23 2.49 -3.09
C GLY A 198 -7.35 1.26 -3.32
N VAL A 199 -6.07 1.35 -2.96
CA VAL A 199 -5.16 0.20 -3.00
C VAL A 199 -5.59 -0.83 -1.96
N ASN A 200 -5.72 -2.10 -2.35
CA ASN A 200 -6.07 -3.18 -1.42
C ASN A 200 -4.86 -3.59 -0.57
N GLY A 201 -4.58 -2.83 0.49
CA GLY A 201 -3.36 -2.90 1.29
C GLY A 201 -3.23 -4.16 2.14
N ALA A 202 -1.99 -4.65 2.36
CA ALA A 202 -1.72 -5.86 3.15
C ALA A 202 -2.18 -5.71 4.61
N THR A 203 -1.99 -4.55 5.22
CA THR A 203 -2.47 -4.28 6.60
C THR A 203 -3.99 -4.26 6.67
N LEU A 204 -4.66 -3.66 5.68
CA LEU A 204 -6.13 -3.68 5.61
C LEU A 204 -6.66 -5.11 5.44
N ARG A 205 -6.04 -5.93 4.58
CA ARG A 205 -6.38 -7.36 4.43
C ARG A 205 -6.24 -8.12 5.75
N TYR A 206 -5.17 -7.88 6.50
CA TYR A 206 -5.00 -8.45 7.83
C TYR A 206 -6.13 -8.06 8.76
N LEU A 207 -6.48 -6.76 8.83
CA LEU A 207 -7.56 -6.27 9.67
C LEU A 207 -8.90 -6.90 9.30
N LEU A 208 -9.25 -6.92 8.03
CA LEU A 208 -10.50 -7.53 7.54
C LEU A 208 -10.54 -9.05 7.79
N SER A 209 -9.41 -9.74 7.63
CA SER A 209 -9.31 -11.18 7.89
C SER A 209 -9.50 -11.53 9.37
N LYS A 210 -8.95 -10.68 10.27
CA LYS A 210 -8.96 -10.95 11.71
C LYS A 210 -10.19 -10.38 12.42
N TYR A 211 -10.66 -9.21 11.97
CA TYR A 211 -11.67 -8.39 12.64
C TYR A 211 -12.87 -8.05 11.74
N GLY A 212 -13.10 -8.82 10.69
CA GLY A 212 -14.16 -8.51 9.70
C GLY A 212 -15.56 -8.33 10.28
N THR A 213 -15.87 -8.97 11.44
CA THR A 213 -17.15 -8.77 12.16
C THR A 213 -17.21 -7.47 12.97
N GLN A 214 -16.07 -6.79 13.17
CA GLN A 214 -15.97 -5.53 13.93
C GLN A 214 -15.71 -4.34 12.98
N LEU A 215 -15.53 -4.60 11.69
CA LEU A 215 -15.26 -3.59 10.67
C LEU A 215 -16.39 -3.56 9.64
N THR A 216 -16.77 -2.37 9.21
CA THR A 216 -17.71 -2.18 8.09
C THR A 216 -17.00 -1.50 6.93
N GLU A 217 -17.21 -2.03 5.70
CA GLU A 217 -16.80 -1.36 4.48
C GLU A 217 -17.95 -0.43 4.04
N GLU A 218 -17.72 0.88 4.06
CA GLU A 218 -18.74 1.88 3.70
C GLU A 218 -18.17 2.88 2.68
N ILE A 219 -19.07 3.61 2.00
CA ILE A 219 -18.66 4.81 1.26
C ILE A 219 -18.27 5.85 2.29
N VAL A 220 -17.03 6.33 2.20
CA VAL A 220 -16.50 7.35 3.10
C VAL A 220 -16.45 8.69 2.39
N THR A 221 -17.03 9.71 2.98
CA THR A 221 -17.07 11.09 2.48
C THR A 221 -16.20 12.01 3.35
N LEU A 222 -16.03 13.25 2.91
CA LEU A 222 -15.36 14.27 3.73
C LEU A 222 -16.08 14.48 5.06
N SER A 223 -17.41 14.47 5.07
CA SER A 223 -18.21 14.62 6.30
C SER A 223 -17.93 13.51 7.32
N ASP A 224 -17.69 12.27 6.84
CA ASP A 224 -17.32 11.16 7.71
C ASP A 224 -15.94 11.37 8.32
N VAL A 225 -14.97 11.87 7.53
CA VAL A 225 -13.63 12.22 8.02
C VAL A 225 -13.68 13.32 9.08
N GLU A 226 -14.51 14.34 8.87
CA GLU A 226 -14.70 15.45 9.82
C GLU A 226 -15.33 14.96 11.14
N SER A 227 -16.34 14.09 11.07
CA SER A 227 -17.07 13.54 12.20
C SER A 227 -16.32 12.42 12.93
N ALA A 228 -15.27 11.84 12.33
CA ALA A 228 -14.50 10.77 12.93
C ALA A 228 -13.81 11.25 14.23
N THR A 229 -14.00 10.48 15.30
CA THR A 229 -13.34 10.71 16.60
C THR A 229 -11.88 10.26 16.58
N ALA A 230 -11.53 9.30 15.72
CA ALA A 230 -10.16 8.88 15.43
C ALA A 230 -10.04 8.41 13.97
N ILE A 231 -8.88 8.64 13.39
CA ILE A 231 -8.51 8.15 12.06
C ILE A 231 -7.19 7.42 12.19
N TYR A 232 -7.14 6.23 11.62
CA TYR A 232 -5.95 5.39 11.61
C TYR A 232 -5.43 5.20 10.19
N SER A 233 -4.11 5.29 10.04
CA SER A 233 -3.34 4.92 8.85
C SER A 233 -2.99 3.44 8.93
N CYS A 234 -3.33 2.67 7.89
CA CYS A 234 -3.05 1.24 7.77
C CYS A 234 -2.01 1.01 6.66
N LYS A 235 -0.74 0.80 7.03
CA LYS A 235 0.38 0.79 6.10
C LYS A 235 1.28 -0.43 6.32
N GLY A 236 1.63 -1.15 5.25
CA GLY A 236 2.44 -2.36 5.32
C GLY A 236 3.81 -2.20 5.99
N SER A 237 4.38 -0.99 6.00
CA SER A 237 5.69 -0.71 6.60
C SER A 237 5.65 -0.33 8.09
N ILE A 238 4.49 0.09 8.60
CA ILE A 238 4.33 0.57 9.98
C ILE A 238 3.24 -0.23 10.72
N GLY A 239 2.36 -0.91 9.99
CA GLY A 239 1.15 -1.52 10.53
C GLY A 239 0.04 -0.49 10.66
N VAL A 240 -0.51 -0.33 11.87
CA VAL A 240 -1.58 0.63 12.18
C VAL A 240 -1.03 1.74 13.06
N SER A 241 -1.39 2.98 12.77
CA SER A 241 -1.08 4.14 13.60
C SER A 241 -2.22 5.15 13.57
N GLN A 242 -2.47 5.84 14.67
CA GLN A 242 -3.48 6.90 14.74
C GLN A 242 -2.89 8.21 14.18
N ILE A 243 -3.67 8.90 13.33
CA ILE A 243 -3.28 10.16 12.69
C ILE A 243 -4.22 11.34 13.04
N LYS A 244 -5.37 11.05 13.66
CA LYS A 244 -6.31 12.05 14.20
C LYS A 244 -6.87 11.54 15.51
#